data_3bd1754a8ee0811e89d07c129996a9be
#
_entry.id   3bd1754a8ee0811e89d07c129996a9be
#
_cell.length_a   1.000
_cell.length_b   1.000
_cell.length_c   1.000
_cell.angle_alpha   90.00
_cell.angle_beta   90.00
_cell.angle_gamma   90.00
#
_symmetry.space_group_name_H-M   'P 1'
#
loop_
_entity.id
_entity.type
_entity.pdbx_description
1 polymer ?
#
loop_
_entity_poly.entity_id
_entity_poly.type
_entity_poly.pdbx_seq_one_letter_code
_entity_poly.pdbx_strand_id
1 'polypeptide(L)'
;GVNSNYAKQYNIDNKPKPNHIKNMELIAEKVFEPLREYVGKPIKVNSFFRSKELNTRIGGAMSSSHLDGQAIDITTLGGKTNLEMFLYIKDNLDFDQIISEFPNSDGEPKWIHVSYKNKKDNRKQALEIKRKGRYTTFVDCKSCK
;
A
#
# COMPACT_ATOMS: atom_id res chain seq x y z
N GLY A 1 1.81 8.67 -6.33
CA GLY A 1 1.01 9.02 -7.44
C GLY A 1 1.80 9.61 -8.59
N VAL A 2 1.17 10.51 -9.31
CA VAL A 2 1.78 11.18 -10.47
C VAL A 2 2.91 12.14 -10.11
N ASN A 3 2.99 12.52 -8.84
CA ASN A 3 3.97 13.49 -8.33
C ASN A 3 5.22 12.83 -7.74
N SER A 4 5.61 11.67 -8.26
CA SER A 4 6.82 10.99 -7.84
C SER A 4 8.06 11.88 -8.03
N ASN A 5 8.85 12.06 -6.99
CA ASN A 5 10.11 12.81 -7.07
C ASN A 5 11.12 12.13 -8.00
N TYR A 6 11.12 10.81 -8.03
CA TYR A 6 11.99 10.03 -8.91
C TYR A 6 11.62 10.26 -10.39
N ALA A 7 10.31 10.24 -10.70
CA ALA A 7 9.83 10.50 -12.04
C ALA A 7 10.21 11.91 -12.51
N LYS A 8 10.10 12.92 -11.64
CA LYS A 8 10.51 14.30 -11.94
C LYS A 8 12.00 14.41 -12.20
N GLN A 9 12.83 13.77 -11.36
CA GLN A 9 14.29 13.81 -11.45
C GLN A 9 14.81 13.23 -12.78
N TYR A 10 14.20 12.14 -13.25
CA TYR A 10 14.62 11.43 -14.46
C TYR A 10 13.75 11.72 -15.68
N ASN A 11 12.85 12.70 -15.58
CA ASN A 11 11.93 13.10 -16.64
C ASN A 11 11.14 11.92 -17.21
N ILE A 12 10.63 11.05 -16.32
CA ILE A 12 9.85 9.88 -16.68
C ILE A 12 8.37 10.25 -16.68
N ASP A 13 7.64 9.88 -17.74
CA ASP A 13 6.19 10.03 -17.78
C ASP A 13 5.54 9.05 -16.79
N ASN A 14 4.86 9.59 -15.78
CA ASN A 14 4.15 8.81 -14.77
C ASN A 14 2.65 9.13 -14.76
N LYS A 15 2.09 9.54 -15.89
CA LYS A 15 0.66 9.85 -15.98
C LYS A 15 -0.18 8.58 -16.08
N PRO A 16 -1.19 8.40 -15.22
CA PRO A 16 -2.09 7.26 -15.32
C PRO A 16 -3.05 7.41 -16.50
N LYS A 17 -3.40 6.29 -17.12
CA LYS A 17 -4.46 6.22 -18.13
C LYS A 17 -5.83 6.20 -17.45
N PRO A 18 -6.96 6.42 -18.17
CA PRO A 18 -8.30 6.43 -17.57
C PRO A 18 -8.64 5.18 -16.75
N ASN A 19 -8.24 3.99 -17.19
CA ASN A 19 -8.46 2.75 -16.42
C ASN A 19 -7.65 2.73 -15.12
N HIS A 20 -6.45 3.30 -15.11
CA HIS A 20 -5.63 3.43 -13.90
C HIS A 20 -6.27 4.40 -12.92
N ILE A 21 -6.78 5.53 -13.39
CA ILE A 21 -7.47 6.52 -12.55
C ILE A 21 -8.70 5.89 -11.89
N LYS A 22 -9.46 5.09 -12.62
CA LYS A 22 -10.63 4.38 -12.07
C LYS A 22 -10.21 3.43 -10.94
N ASN A 23 -9.12 2.69 -11.11
CA ASN A 23 -8.59 1.82 -10.06
C ASN A 23 -8.11 2.62 -8.85
N MET A 24 -7.44 3.76 -9.07
CA MET A 24 -7.00 4.65 -8.01
C MET A 24 -8.16 5.22 -7.19
N GLU A 25 -9.24 5.62 -7.87
CA GLU A 25 -10.46 6.11 -7.21
C GLU A 25 -11.10 5.01 -6.38
N LEU A 26 -11.10 3.78 -6.87
CA LEU A 26 -11.70 2.64 -6.17
C LEU A 26 -10.95 2.33 -4.86
N ILE A 27 -9.63 2.24 -4.89
CA ILE A 27 -8.85 2.00 -3.67
C ILE A 27 -8.95 3.17 -2.70
N ALA A 28 -9.02 4.40 -3.20
CA ALA A 28 -9.23 5.56 -2.36
C ALA A 28 -10.57 5.46 -1.61
N GLU A 29 -11.64 5.14 -2.29
CA GLU A 29 -12.97 5.02 -1.69
C GLU A 29 -13.06 3.84 -0.72
N LYS A 30 -12.52 2.68 -1.08
CA LYS A 30 -12.72 1.44 -0.32
C LYS A 30 -11.72 1.25 0.81
N VAL A 31 -10.52 1.81 0.71
CA VAL A 31 -9.44 1.62 1.67
C VAL A 31 -9.00 2.93 2.30
N PHE A 32 -8.55 3.88 1.49
CA PHE A 32 -7.87 5.08 2.00
C PHE A 32 -8.81 6.01 2.79
N GLU A 33 -9.99 6.30 2.28
CA GLU A 33 -10.94 7.19 2.96
C GLU A 33 -11.43 6.62 4.30
N PRO A 34 -11.85 5.33 4.38
CA PRO A 34 -12.22 4.73 5.66
C PRO A 34 -11.04 4.72 6.65
N LEU A 35 -9.83 4.44 6.17
CA LEU A 35 -8.65 4.43 7.02
C LEU A 35 -8.33 5.83 7.56
N ARG A 36 -8.41 6.85 6.71
CA ARG A 36 -8.17 8.23 7.10
C ARG A 36 -9.16 8.69 8.16
N GLU A 37 -10.42 8.30 8.02
CA GLU A 37 -11.45 8.59 9.01
C GLU A 37 -11.13 7.94 10.37
N TYR A 38 -10.67 6.70 10.36
CA TYR A 38 -10.23 5.99 11.56
C TYR A 38 -9.04 6.68 12.24
N VAL A 39 -8.03 7.09 11.45
CA VAL A 39 -6.81 7.74 11.96
C VAL A 39 -7.11 9.13 12.51
N GLY A 40 -8.02 9.87 11.88
CA GLY A 40 -8.39 11.22 12.30
C GLY A 40 -7.37 12.30 11.97
N LYS A 41 -6.30 11.95 11.24
CA LYS A 41 -5.23 12.85 10.80
C LYS A 41 -4.80 12.51 9.38
N PRO A 42 -4.13 13.43 8.67
CA PRO A 42 -3.60 13.12 7.33
C PRO A 42 -2.67 11.90 7.36
N ILE A 43 -2.68 11.14 6.27
CA ILE A 43 -1.82 9.97 6.07
C ILE A 43 -0.90 10.29 4.90
N LYS A 44 0.39 10.01 5.05
CA LYS A 44 1.36 10.20 3.98
C LYS A 44 1.23 9.07 2.96
N VAL A 45 1.06 9.43 1.69
CA VAL A 45 1.10 8.50 0.56
C VAL A 45 2.50 8.54 -0.03
N ASN A 46 3.28 7.46 0.17
CA ASN A 46 4.66 7.37 -0.32
C ASN A 46 4.69 7.01 -1.80
N SER A 47 3.75 6.19 -2.26
CA SER A 47 3.63 5.78 -3.65
C SER A 47 2.18 5.40 -3.94
N PHE A 48 1.70 5.73 -5.13
CA PHE A 48 0.39 5.34 -5.60
C PHE A 48 0.54 4.70 -6.98
N PHE A 49 0.20 5.39 -8.07
CA PHE A 49 0.41 4.88 -9.41
C PHE A 49 1.89 4.96 -9.80
N ARG A 50 2.39 3.90 -10.46
CA ARG A 50 3.70 3.90 -11.11
C ARG A 50 3.55 3.44 -12.54
N SER A 51 4.10 4.21 -13.50
CA SER A 51 4.21 3.76 -14.88
C SER A 51 5.18 2.58 -14.95
N LYS A 52 5.08 1.79 -16.02
CA LYS A 52 5.97 0.65 -16.25
C LYS A 52 7.44 1.09 -16.26
N GLU A 53 7.75 2.21 -16.94
CA GLU A 53 9.10 2.75 -17.00
C GLU A 53 9.63 3.16 -15.62
N LEU A 54 8.84 3.91 -14.85
CA LEU A 54 9.22 4.31 -13.49
C LEU A 54 9.42 3.09 -12.59
N ASN A 55 8.52 2.12 -12.64
CA ASN A 55 8.61 0.91 -11.84
C ASN A 55 9.91 0.13 -12.13
N THR A 56 10.28 0.02 -13.40
CA THR A 56 11.50 -0.66 -13.81
C THR A 56 12.74 0.07 -13.28
N ARG A 57 12.77 1.40 -13.39
CA ARG A 57 13.92 2.21 -12.95
C ARG A 57 14.14 2.18 -11.43
N ILE A 58 13.09 2.13 -10.63
CA ILE A 58 13.23 2.07 -9.18
C ILE A 58 13.37 0.64 -8.65
N GLY A 59 13.43 -0.36 -9.55
CA GLY A 59 13.59 -1.77 -9.17
C GLY A 59 12.33 -2.42 -8.63
N GLY A 60 11.15 -1.91 -8.96
CA GLY A 60 9.87 -2.50 -8.58
C GLY A 60 9.59 -3.80 -9.32
N ALA A 61 8.74 -4.65 -8.74
CA ALA A 61 8.35 -5.92 -9.34
C ALA A 61 7.57 -5.71 -10.64
N MET A 62 7.81 -6.56 -11.64
CA MET A 62 7.09 -6.51 -12.92
C MET A 62 5.60 -6.72 -12.77
N SER A 63 5.18 -7.43 -11.72
CA SER A 63 3.79 -7.71 -11.37
C SER A 63 3.21 -6.78 -10.31
N SER A 64 3.87 -5.62 -10.05
CA SER A 64 3.43 -4.69 -9.01
C SER A 64 2.04 -4.12 -9.31
N SER A 65 1.16 -4.14 -8.31
CA SER A 65 -0.18 -3.55 -8.38
C SER A 65 -0.17 -2.03 -8.53
N HIS A 66 0.98 -1.36 -8.23
CA HIS A 66 1.15 0.07 -8.51
C HIS A 66 1.07 0.39 -10.00
N LEU A 67 1.44 -0.57 -10.88
CA LEU A 67 1.35 -0.40 -12.33
C LEU A 67 -0.08 -0.21 -12.83
N ASP A 68 -1.05 -0.77 -12.10
CA ASP A 68 -2.46 -0.69 -12.45
C ASP A 68 -3.23 0.37 -11.65
N GLY A 69 -2.55 1.09 -10.76
CA GLY A 69 -3.19 2.03 -9.84
C GLY A 69 -4.01 1.32 -8.76
N GLN A 70 -3.72 0.05 -8.49
CA GLN A 70 -4.47 -0.78 -7.54
C GLN A 70 -3.78 -0.92 -6.19
N ALA A 71 -2.69 -0.19 -5.95
CA ALA A 71 -1.95 -0.25 -4.70
C ALA A 71 -1.47 1.11 -4.25
N ILE A 72 -1.37 1.29 -2.93
CA ILE A 72 -0.79 2.46 -2.29
C ILE A 72 0.22 2.02 -1.23
N ASP A 73 1.28 2.79 -1.07
CA ASP A 73 2.20 2.70 0.05
C ASP A 73 1.97 3.90 0.94
N ILE A 74 1.67 3.67 2.21
CA ILE A 74 1.28 4.71 3.16
C ILE A 74 2.10 4.64 4.44
N THR A 75 2.25 5.80 5.09
CA THR A 75 2.94 5.93 6.38
C THR A 75 2.16 6.91 7.25
N THR A 76 2.09 6.62 8.54
CA THR A 76 1.43 7.50 9.50
C THR A 76 2.16 8.85 9.64
N LEU A 77 1.38 9.91 9.86
CA LEU A 77 1.87 11.23 10.28
C LEU A 77 1.41 11.55 11.71
N GLY A 78 0.88 10.56 12.42
CA GLY A 78 0.39 10.70 13.78
C GLY A 78 -1.05 10.21 13.92
N GLY A 79 -1.60 10.28 15.11
CA GLY A 79 -2.94 9.79 15.42
C GLY A 79 -2.97 8.29 15.71
N LYS A 80 -2.59 7.49 14.74
CA LYS A 80 -2.44 6.03 14.86
C LYS A 80 -1.06 5.62 14.35
N THR A 81 -0.53 4.51 14.84
CA THR A 81 0.74 3.97 14.35
C THR A 81 0.53 3.21 13.03
N ASN A 82 1.64 2.91 12.33
CA ASN A 82 1.56 2.08 11.13
C ASN A 82 0.97 0.70 11.43
N LEU A 83 1.34 0.08 12.55
CA LEU A 83 0.79 -1.20 12.95
C LEU A 83 -0.72 -1.11 13.24
N GLU A 84 -1.15 -0.05 13.93
CA GLU A 84 -2.58 0.17 14.18
C GLU A 84 -3.37 0.34 12.88
N MET A 85 -2.83 1.06 11.90
CA MET A 85 -3.43 1.20 10.58
C MET A 85 -3.51 -0.15 9.86
N PHE A 86 -2.41 -0.92 9.91
CA PHE A 86 -2.35 -2.25 9.31
C PHE A 86 -3.44 -3.18 9.88
N LEU A 87 -3.54 -3.25 11.20
CA LEU A 87 -4.52 -4.10 11.87
C LEU A 87 -5.96 -3.65 11.58
N TYR A 88 -6.19 -2.35 11.53
CA TYR A 88 -7.52 -1.82 11.19
C TYR A 88 -7.96 -2.25 9.79
N ILE A 89 -7.09 -2.12 8.81
CA ILE A 89 -7.38 -2.54 7.43
C ILE A 89 -7.64 -4.05 7.40
N LYS A 90 -6.75 -4.82 8.03
CA LYS A 90 -6.83 -6.29 8.07
C LYS A 90 -8.16 -6.77 8.64
N ASP A 91 -8.63 -6.14 9.71
CA ASP A 91 -9.79 -6.61 10.47
C ASP A 91 -11.12 -6.00 10.03
N ASN A 92 -11.11 -4.83 9.38
CA ASN A 92 -12.33 -4.07 9.14
C ASN A 92 -12.60 -3.72 7.67
N LEU A 93 -11.61 -3.75 6.81
CA LEU A 93 -11.75 -3.33 5.41
C LEU A 93 -11.58 -4.51 4.46
N ASP A 94 -12.06 -4.32 3.23
CA ASP A 94 -11.80 -5.26 2.13
C ASP A 94 -10.54 -4.81 1.40
N PHE A 95 -9.71 -5.77 0.99
CA PHE A 95 -8.45 -5.51 0.29
C PHE A 95 -7.97 -6.77 -0.40
N ASP A 96 -7.05 -6.63 -1.37
CA ASP A 96 -6.43 -7.78 -2.00
C ASP A 96 -5.24 -8.29 -1.18
N GLN A 97 -4.22 -7.44 -1.01
CA GLN A 97 -3.05 -7.73 -0.16
C GLN A 97 -2.73 -6.54 0.71
N ILE A 98 -2.33 -6.82 1.94
CA ILE A 98 -1.75 -5.83 2.83
C ILE A 98 -0.40 -6.34 3.33
N ILE A 99 0.63 -5.50 3.27
CA ILE A 99 2.00 -5.91 3.59
C ILE A 99 2.58 -4.98 4.63
N SER A 100 3.03 -5.57 5.74
CA SER A 100 3.85 -4.90 6.74
C SER A 100 5.28 -4.86 6.21
N GLU A 101 5.73 -3.68 5.79
CA GLU A 101 7.03 -3.50 5.12
C GLU A 101 8.12 -3.18 6.14
N PHE A 102 9.11 -4.08 6.25
CA PHE A 102 10.31 -3.93 7.08
C PHE A 102 10.02 -3.53 8.54
N PRO A 103 9.23 -4.34 9.27
CA PRO A 103 8.89 -4.01 10.66
C PRO A 103 10.13 -4.01 11.56
N ASN A 104 10.11 -3.13 12.57
CA ASN A 104 11.15 -3.10 13.60
C ASN A 104 10.91 -4.18 14.65
N SER A 105 11.74 -4.18 15.72
CA SER A 105 11.65 -5.17 16.81
C SER A 105 10.31 -5.14 17.57
N ASP A 106 9.61 -4.02 17.55
CA ASP A 106 8.30 -3.87 18.17
C ASP A 106 7.15 -4.28 17.24
N GLY A 107 7.47 -4.69 16.01
CA GLY A 107 6.49 -5.07 15.00
C GLY A 107 5.89 -3.88 14.23
N GLU A 108 6.42 -2.66 14.42
CA GLU A 108 5.97 -1.48 13.69
C GLU A 108 6.57 -1.46 12.28
N PRO A 109 5.74 -1.55 11.22
CA PRO A 109 6.26 -1.45 9.86
C PRO A 109 6.77 -0.04 9.56
N LYS A 110 7.76 0.04 8.66
CA LYS A 110 8.23 1.34 8.15
C LYS A 110 7.17 2.01 7.30
N TRP A 111 6.44 1.22 6.53
CA TRP A 111 5.26 1.66 5.78
C TRP A 111 4.38 0.46 5.51
N ILE A 112 3.18 0.72 5.02
CA ILE A 112 2.21 -0.30 4.68
C ILE A 112 1.95 -0.24 3.17
N HIS A 113 2.03 -1.40 2.51
CA HIS A 113 1.55 -1.58 1.16
C HIS A 113 0.15 -2.20 1.23
N VAL A 114 -0.81 -1.60 0.54
CA VAL A 114 -2.16 -2.17 0.45
C VAL A 114 -2.65 -2.11 -0.99
N SER A 115 -3.24 -3.20 -1.47
CA SER A 115 -3.82 -3.28 -2.80
C SER A 115 -5.30 -3.62 -2.74
N TYR A 116 -6.02 -3.22 -3.78
CA TYR A 116 -7.44 -3.48 -3.94
C TYR A 116 -7.73 -3.74 -5.42
N LYS A 117 -8.32 -4.87 -5.73
CA LYS A 117 -8.72 -5.21 -7.10
C LYS A 117 -10.19 -4.93 -7.33
N ASN A 118 -11.03 -5.72 -6.73
CA ASN A 118 -12.48 -5.57 -6.67
C ASN A 118 -12.99 -6.53 -5.59
N LYS A 119 -14.23 -6.37 -5.19
CA LYS A 119 -14.83 -7.15 -4.10
C LYS A 119 -14.75 -8.66 -4.33
N LYS A 120 -14.86 -9.10 -5.59
CA LYS A 120 -14.85 -10.53 -5.96
C LYS A 120 -13.44 -11.13 -5.95
N ASP A 121 -12.45 -10.40 -6.45
CA ASP A 121 -11.10 -10.93 -6.68
C ASP A 121 -10.12 -10.63 -5.55
N ASN A 122 -10.51 -9.83 -4.57
CA ASN A 122 -9.68 -9.53 -3.39
C ASN A 122 -9.42 -10.79 -2.58
N ARG A 123 -8.14 -11.08 -2.34
CA ARG A 123 -7.69 -12.28 -1.61
C ARG A 123 -7.70 -12.12 -0.10
N LYS A 124 -7.73 -10.90 0.41
CA LYS A 124 -7.60 -10.57 1.84
C LYS A 124 -6.35 -11.20 2.47
N GLN A 125 -5.24 -11.11 1.75
CA GLN A 125 -3.98 -11.71 2.17
C GLN A 125 -3.13 -10.71 2.96
N ALA A 126 -2.80 -11.04 4.20
CA ALA A 126 -1.94 -10.23 5.06
C ALA A 126 -0.54 -10.83 5.09
N LEU A 127 0.45 -10.03 4.69
CA LEU A 127 1.85 -10.45 4.55
C LEU A 127 2.78 -9.54 5.34
N GLU A 128 4.00 -10.02 5.54
CA GLU A 128 5.10 -9.28 6.14
C GLU A 128 6.35 -9.46 5.29
N ILE A 129 7.12 -8.41 5.10
CA ILE A 129 8.40 -8.49 4.41
C ILE A 129 9.50 -7.90 5.31
N LYS A 130 10.45 -8.74 5.73
CA LYS A 130 11.61 -8.33 6.53
C LYS A 130 12.85 -8.12 5.67
N ARG A 131 12.93 -8.83 4.54
CA ARG A 131 14.00 -8.74 3.55
C ARG A 131 13.41 -8.63 2.17
N LYS A 132 14.00 -7.79 1.32
CA LYS A 132 13.55 -7.62 -0.06
C LYS A 132 13.34 -8.96 -0.76
N GLY A 133 12.17 -9.15 -1.35
CA GLY A 133 11.81 -10.36 -2.09
C GLY A 133 11.35 -11.54 -1.24
N ARG A 134 11.32 -11.40 0.10
CA ARG A 134 10.91 -12.48 1.00
C ARG A 134 9.65 -12.09 1.76
N TYR A 135 8.52 -12.59 1.29
CA TYR A 135 7.20 -12.37 1.89
C TYR A 135 6.83 -13.58 2.76
N THR A 136 6.35 -13.30 3.97
CA THR A 136 5.82 -14.32 4.88
C THR A 136 4.42 -13.91 5.31
N THR A 137 3.60 -14.90 5.73
CA THR A 137 2.28 -14.60 6.28
C THR A 137 2.43 -13.79 7.56
N PHE A 138 1.65 -12.72 7.67
CA PHE A 138 1.60 -11.93 8.90
C PHE A 138 0.94 -12.74 10.01
N VAL A 139 1.60 -12.76 11.18
CA VAL A 139 1.07 -13.40 12.38
C VAL A 139 0.79 -12.32 13.43
N ASP A 140 -0.46 -12.20 13.84
CA ASP A 140 -0.86 -11.30 14.91
C ASP A 140 -0.51 -11.94 16.26
N CYS A 141 0.33 -11.26 17.05
CA CYS A 141 0.77 -11.78 18.36
C CYS A 141 -0.37 -11.98 19.35
N LYS A 142 -1.54 -11.42 19.13
CA LYS A 142 -2.72 -11.70 19.93
C LYS A 142 -3.16 -13.16 19.83
N SER A 143 -2.84 -13.82 18.71
CA SER A 143 -3.13 -15.24 18.48
C SER A 143 -1.99 -16.16 18.93
N CYS A 144 -0.88 -15.62 19.39
CA CYS A 144 0.29 -16.40 19.86
C CYS A 144 0.12 -16.88 21.32
N LYS A 145 -0.96 -16.57 21.96
CA LYS A 145 -1.20 -16.96 23.37
C LYS A 145 -1.77 -18.36 23.47
#